data_78d23d229c11b76670220e5964da22ba
#
_entry.id   78d23d229c11b76670220e5964da22ba
#
_cell.length_a   1.000
_cell.length_b   1.000
_cell.length_c   1.000
_cell.angle_alpha   90.00
_cell.angle_beta   90.00
_cell.angle_gamma   90.00
#
_symmetry.space_group_name_H-M   'P 1'
#
loop_
_entity.id
_entity.type
_entity.pdbx_description
1 polymer ?
#
loop_
_entity_poly.entity_id
_entity_poly.type
_entity_poly.pdbx_seq_one_letter_code
_entity_poly.pdbx_strand_id
1 'polypeptide(L)'
;MNIIDSSSTITLEALFKAFSHPARRAILEQLRSGECCVCHLEAMLGSRQAYVSQQLAVLREADLISDRREGWNVYYRVKDPSVFELLDTAYSITGCQPEILKPVKDCPCKRCNDKLEDVKC
;
A
#
# COMPACT_ATOMS: atom_id res chain seq x y z
N MET A 1 4.19 31.29 2.59
CA MET A 1 3.84 30.72 2.21
C MET A 1 3.09 30.02 2.46
N ASN A 2 2.62 29.80 2.31
CA ASN A 2 1.95 29.23 2.30
C ASN A 2 1.22 28.71 1.97
N ILE A 3 0.70 28.67 1.90
CA ILE A 3 0.22 28.29 1.22
C ILE A 3 -0.39 27.19 1.22
N ILE A 4 -0.72 26.84 1.73
CA ILE A 4 -1.15 25.65 1.75
C ILE A 4 -2.51 25.52 1.89
N ASP A 5 -3.16 24.94 1.07
CA ASP A 5 -4.50 24.77 1.13
C ASP A 5 -4.69 23.57 1.94
N SER A 6 -5.18 23.69 3.05
CA SER A 6 -5.33 22.59 3.92
C SER A 6 -6.55 21.77 3.63
N SER A 7 -7.35 22.12 2.69
CA SER A 7 -8.64 21.49 2.63
C SER A 7 -8.61 20.07 2.20
N SER A 8 -7.68 19.58 1.50
CA SER A 8 -7.74 18.22 1.13
C SER A 8 -6.47 17.73 0.69
N THR A 9 -5.48 18.44 0.92
CA THR A 9 -4.30 18.14 0.25
C THR A 9 -3.34 17.45 1.09
N ILE A 10 -2.66 16.50 0.54
CA ILE A 10 -1.59 15.85 1.22
C ILE A 10 -0.47 16.85 1.34
N THR A 11 0.12 16.95 2.49
CA THR A 11 1.29 17.81 2.62
C THR A 11 2.49 17.07 2.03
N LEU A 12 3.45 17.81 1.56
CA LEU A 12 4.64 17.23 0.99
C LEU A 12 5.41 16.44 2.05
N GLU A 13 5.44 16.93 3.26
CA GLU A 13 6.10 16.23 4.37
C GLU A 13 5.44 14.88 4.64
N ALA A 14 4.11 14.84 4.63
CA ALA A 14 3.41 13.58 4.88
C ALA A 14 3.68 12.59 3.77
N LEU A 15 3.76 13.06 2.54
CA LEU A 15 4.05 12.21 1.41
C LEU A 15 5.43 11.58 1.54
N PHE A 16 6.43 12.38 1.81
CA PHE A 16 7.78 11.84 1.92
C PHE A 16 7.95 10.97 3.16
N LYS A 17 7.27 11.32 4.24
CA LYS A 17 7.31 10.48 5.42
C LYS A 17 6.72 9.10 5.11
N ALA A 18 5.63 9.08 4.36
CA ALA A 18 5.02 7.80 4.02
C ALA A 18 5.95 6.96 3.17
N PHE A 19 6.77 7.58 2.32
CA PHE A 19 7.67 6.83 1.46
C PHE A 19 8.98 6.45 2.15
N SER A 20 9.26 6.95 3.33
CA SER A 20 10.56 6.75 3.94
C SER A 20 10.74 5.42 4.65
N HIS A 21 9.72 4.59 4.70
CA HIS A 21 9.77 3.34 5.45
C HIS A 21 9.59 2.16 4.50
N PRO A 22 10.46 1.16 4.57
CA PRO A 22 10.39 0.03 3.64
C PRO A 22 9.05 -0.71 3.65
N ALA A 23 8.46 -0.88 4.83
CA ALA A 23 7.20 -1.60 4.91
C ALA A 23 6.09 -0.85 4.19
N ARG A 24 6.09 0.48 4.30
CA ARG A 24 5.07 1.27 3.61
C ARG A 24 5.26 1.23 2.11
N ARG A 25 6.51 1.27 1.64
CA ARG A 25 6.77 1.13 0.21
C ARG A 25 6.35 -0.24 -0.30
N ALA A 26 6.58 -1.28 0.51
CA ALA A 26 6.19 -2.64 0.13
C ALA A 26 4.67 -2.75 0.01
N ILE A 27 3.94 -2.12 0.92
CA ILE A 27 2.48 -2.10 0.83
C ILE A 27 2.04 -1.42 -0.45
N LEU A 28 2.60 -0.25 -0.75
CA LEU A 28 2.22 0.47 -1.95
C LEU A 28 2.53 -0.34 -3.20
N GLU A 29 3.67 -1.03 -3.22
CA GLU A 29 4.01 -1.87 -4.36
C GLU A 29 3.00 -2.99 -4.55
N GLN A 30 2.53 -3.57 -3.45
CA GLN A 30 1.56 -4.63 -3.57
C GLN A 30 0.23 -4.10 -4.12
N LEU A 31 -0.11 -2.86 -3.79
CA LEU A 31 -1.33 -2.26 -4.29
C LEU A 31 -1.21 -1.83 -5.75
N ARG A 32 -0.02 -1.90 -6.32
CA ARG A 32 0.18 -1.53 -7.72
C ARG A 32 -0.68 -2.39 -8.66
N SER A 33 -0.90 -3.63 -8.30
CA SER A 33 -1.69 -4.50 -9.13
C SER A 33 -3.18 -4.46 -8.81
N GLY A 34 -3.57 -3.65 -7.87
CA GLY A 34 -4.99 -3.48 -7.54
C GLY A 34 -5.25 -3.60 -6.06
N GLU A 35 -6.52 -3.62 -5.72
CA GLU A 35 -6.94 -3.69 -4.35
C GLU A 35 -6.43 -4.93 -3.64
N CYS A 36 -6.07 -4.79 -2.37
CA CYS A 36 -5.69 -5.92 -1.53
C CYS A 36 -6.36 -5.82 -0.17
N CYS A 37 -6.68 -6.96 0.40
CA CYS A 37 -7.25 -6.98 1.74
C CYS A 37 -6.12 -6.91 2.77
N VAL A 38 -6.47 -6.56 3.98
CA VAL A 38 -5.46 -6.42 5.03
C VAL A 38 -4.82 -7.78 5.35
N CYS A 39 -5.56 -8.86 5.27
CA CYS A 39 -4.99 -10.17 5.55
C CYS A 39 -3.92 -10.54 4.52
N HIS A 40 -4.10 -10.12 3.28
CA HIS A 40 -3.11 -10.34 2.25
C HIS A 40 -1.83 -9.56 2.59
N LEU A 41 -2.00 -8.32 3.01
CA LEU A 41 -0.84 -7.49 3.34
C LEU A 41 -0.10 -8.03 4.56
N GLU A 42 -0.82 -8.55 5.54
CA GLU A 42 -0.19 -9.16 6.70
C GLU A 42 0.63 -10.37 6.30
N ALA A 43 0.06 -11.23 5.48
CA ALA A 43 0.74 -12.43 5.08
C ALA A 43 1.97 -12.12 4.24
N MET A 44 1.84 -11.11 3.38
CA MET A 44 2.92 -10.74 2.52
C MET A 44 4.09 -10.15 3.28
N LEU A 45 3.82 -9.32 4.27
CA LEU A 45 4.88 -8.72 5.06
C LEU A 45 5.40 -9.64 6.13
N GLY A 46 4.67 -10.71 6.43
CA GLY A 46 5.05 -11.61 7.52
C GLY A 46 5.04 -10.90 8.85
N SER A 47 4.16 -9.91 9.01
CA SER A 47 4.12 -9.10 10.20
C SER A 47 2.79 -9.20 10.89
N ARG A 48 2.78 -8.82 12.16
CA ARG A 48 1.55 -8.87 12.93
C ARG A 48 0.57 -7.84 12.44
N GLN A 49 -0.70 -8.12 12.66
CA GLN A 49 -1.77 -7.25 12.26
C GLN A 49 -1.60 -5.83 12.80
N ALA A 50 -1.19 -5.71 14.05
CA ALA A 50 -1.04 -4.38 14.66
C ALA A 50 -0.01 -3.54 13.91
N TYR A 51 1.09 -4.17 13.50
CA TYR A 51 2.12 -3.46 12.79
C TYR A 51 1.62 -3.02 11.41
N VAL A 52 0.97 -3.93 10.71
CA VAL A 52 0.45 -3.61 9.37
C VAL A 52 -0.60 -2.52 9.47
N SER A 53 -1.50 -2.61 10.45
CA SER A 53 -2.51 -1.60 10.65
C SER A 53 -1.92 -0.23 10.93
N GLN A 54 -0.80 -0.20 11.66
CA GLN A 54 -0.14 1.05 11.95
C GLN A 54 0.43 1.66 10.67
N GLN A 55 1.02 0.85 9.82
CA GLN A 55 1.57 1.34 8.56
C GLN A 55 0.46 1.81 7.62
N LEU A 56 -0.64 1.08 7.60
CA LEU A 56 -1.78 1.50 6.79
C LEU A 56 -2.37 2.81 7.29
N ALA A 57 -2.37 3.02 8.61
CA ALA A 57 -2.87 4.27 9.18
C ALA A 57 -2.02 5.46 8.72
N VAL A 58 -0.70 5.28 8.68
CA VAL A 58 0.17 6.35 8.22
C VAL A 58 -0.14 6.69 6.76
N LEU A 59 -0.33 5.66 5.93
CA LEU A 59 -0.62 5.88 4.52
C LEU A 59 -1.99 6.53 4.33
N ARG A 60 -2.96 6.16 5.16
CA ARG A 60 -4.28 6.77 5.08
C ARG A 60 -4.25 8.22 5.52
N GLU A 61 -3.52 8.53 6.56
CA GLU A 61 -3.40 9.90 7.04
C GLU A 61 -2.72 10.77 6.01
N ALA A 62 -1.81 10.19 5.23
CA ALA A 62 -1.18 10.92 4.15
C ALA A 62 -2.08 11.00 2.90
N ASP A 63 -3.27 10.42 2.99
CA ASP A 63 -4.27 10.45 1.91
C ASP A 63 -3.76 9.76 0.65
N LEU A 64 -2.91 8.76 0.81
CA LEU A 64 -2.38 8.02 -0.32
C LEU A 64 -3.21 6.80 -0.68
N ILE A 65 -3.92 6.26 0.29
CA ILE A 65 -4.73 5.07 0.07
C ILE A 65 -6.13 5.28 0.61
N SER A 66 -7.05 4.50 0.08
CA SER A 66 -8.41 4.48 0.59
C SER A 66 -8.79 3.04 0.85
N ASP A 67 -9.85 2.85 1.62
CA ASP A 67 -10.30 1.51 1.94
C ASP A 67 -11.78 1.38 1.66
N ARG A 68 -12.21 0.15 1.50
CA ARG A 68 -13.62 -0.17 1.44
C ARG A 68 -13.84 -1.47 2.18
N ARG A 69 -15.06 -1.62 2.69
CA ARG A 69 -15.38 -2.80 3.45
C ARG A 69 -16.34 -3.66 2.65
N GLU A 70 -16.11 -4.95 2.66
CA GLU A 70 -17.02 -5.88 2.02
C GLU A 70 -17.15 -7.06 2.96
N GLY A 71 -18.27 -7.18 3.66
CA GLY A 71 -18.45 -8.20 4.69
C GLY A 71 -17.44 -8.01 5.80
N TRP A 72 -16.67 -9.04 6.07
CA TRP A 72 -15.67 -8.98 7.12
C TRP A 72 -14.32 -8.49 6.61
N ASN A 73 -14.20 -8.26 5.32
CA ASN A 73 -12.91 -7.89 4.75
C ASN A 73 -12.81 -6.41 4.50
N VAL A 74 -11.62 -5.88 4.69
CA VAL A 74 -11.32 -4.49 4.36
C VAL A 74 -10.29 -4.52 3.26
N TYR A 75 -10.56 -3.82 2.18
CA TYR A 75 -9.68 -3.76 1.01
C TYR A 75 -9.10 -2.38 0.89
N TYR A 76 -7.83 -2.30 0.53
CA TYR A 76 -7.14 -1.03 0.37
C TYR A 76 -6.70 -0.85 -1.08
N ARG A 77 -6.66 0.38 -1.53
CA ARG A 77 -6.15 0.72 -2.87
C ARG A 77 -5.49 2.09 -2.82
N VAL A 78 -4.58 2.31 -3.77
CA VAL A 78 -3.92 3.60 -3.88
C VAL A 78 -4.88 4.56 -4.57
N LYS A 79 -5.01 5.77 -4.04
CA LYS A 79 -5.96 6.74 -4.58
C LYS A 79 -5.48 7.36 -5.88
N ASP A 80 -4.20 7.62 -6.03
CA ASP A 80 -3.69 8.31 -7.19
C ASP A 80 -2.54 7.51 -7.79
N PRO A 81 -2.68 7.02 -9.00
CA PRO A 81 -1.62 6.22 -9.62
C PRO A 81 -0.29 6.93 -9.76
N SER A 82 -0.26 8.24 -9.65
CA SER A 82 1.01 8.97 -9.70
C SER A 82 1.96 8.54 -8.59
N VAL A 83 1.44 7.93 -7.53
CA VAL A 83 2.26 7.39 -6.46
C VAL A 83 3.25 6.39 -7.04
N PHE A 84 2.82 5.58 -8.00
CA PHE A 84 3.70 4.57 -8.57
C PHE A 84 4.76 5.19 -9.47
N GLU A 85 4.43 6.27 -10.15
CA GLU A 85 5.41 7.00 -10.94
C GLU A 85 6.49 7.59 -10.05
N LEU A 86 6.08 8.11 -8.91
CA LEU A 86 7.03 8.68 -7.97
C LEU A 86 7.94 7.59 -7.41
N LEU A 87 7.40 6.44 -7.07
CA LEU A 87 8.19 5.32 -6.61
C LEU A 87 9.19 4.89 -7.69
N ASP A 88 8.75 4.79 -8.92
CA ASP A 88 9.61 4.37 -10.01
C ASP A 88 10.75 5.36 -10.21
N THR A 89 10.46 6.63 -10.12
CA THR A 89 11.49 7.65 -10.25
C THR A 89 12.49 7.53 -9.09
N ALA A 90 12.00 7.30 -7.89
CA ALA A 90 12.89 7.15 -6.74
C ALA A 90 13.80 5.93 -6.91
N TYR A 91 13.28 4.84 -7.45
CA TYR A 91 14.11 3.66 -7.72
C TYR A 91 15.19 4.00 -8.76
N SER A 92 14.83 4.77 -9.77
CA SER A 92 15.79 5.18 -10.76
C SER A 92 16.91 6.01 -10.16
N ILE A 93 16.54 6.93 -9.29
CA ILE A 93 17.53 7.81 -8.68
C ILE A 93 18.48 7.05 -7.79
N THR A 94 17.98 6.10 -7.05
CA THR A 94 18.79 5.42 -6.04
C THR A 94 19.41 4.13 -6.54
N GLY A 95 18.95 3.62 -7.66
CA GLY A 95 19.40 2.31 -8.15
C GLY A 95 18.78 1.15 -7.40
N CYS A 96 17.83 1.43 -6.49
CA CYS A 96 17.19 0.37 -5.74
C CYS A 96 16.12 -0.30 -6.58
N GLN A 97 15.72 -1.49 -6.17
CA GLN A 97 14.65 -2.22 -6.82
C GLN A 97 13.46 -2.28 -5.89
N PRO A 98 12.26 -2.40 -6.42
CA PRO A 98 11.09 -2.59 -5.57
C PRO A 98 11.25 -3.84 -4.72
N GLU A 99 10.64 -3.81 -3.54
CA GLU A 99 10.68 -4.95 -2.67
C GLU A 99 9.98 -6.12 -3.35
N ILE A 100 10.61 -7.27 -3.33
CA ILE A 100 10.00 -8.46 -3.90
C ILE A 100 9.30 -9.15 -2.76
N LEU A 101 7.99 -9.24 -2.86
CA LEU A 101 7.23 -9.81 -1.78
C LEU A 101 6.84 -11.24 -2.10
N LYS A 102 6.72 -12.04 -1.04
CA LYS A 102 6.43 -13.44 -1.21
C LYS A 102 4.99 -13.65 -1.67
N PRO A 103 4.74 -14.63 -2.48
CA PRO A 103 3.36 -14.94 -2.85
C PRO A 103 2.56 -15.33 -1.60
N VAL A 104 1.31 -14.95 -1.59
CA VAL A 104 0.45 -15.25 -0.47
C VAL A 104 -0.37 -16.45 -0.84
N LYS A 105 -0.24 -17.53 -0.10
CA LYS A 105 -0.96 -18.73 -0.40
C LYS A 105 -2.20 -18.95 0.40
N ASP A 106 -2.24 -18.48 1.59
CA ASP A 106 -3.34 -18.80 2.46
C ASP A 106 -4.20 -17.66 2.87
N CYS A 107 -4.32 -16.66 2.05
CA CYS A 107 -5.17 -15.53 2.39
C CYS A 107 -6.63 -15.97 2.24
N PRO A 108 -7.46 -15.74 3.25
CA PRO A 108 -8.84 -16.18 3.20
C PRO A 108 -9.78 -15.28 2.42
N CYS A 109 -9.32 -14.16 1.92
CA CYS A 109 -10.23 -13.24 1.29
C CYS A 109 -10.63 -13.77 -0.09
N LYS A 110 -11.83 -13.39 -0.50
CA LYS A 110 -12.35 -13.87 -1.75
C LYS A 110 -11.50 -13.47 -2.94
N ARG A 111 -11.01 -12.25 -2.93
CA ARG A 111 -10.23 -11.78 -4.06
C ARG A 111 -8.97 -12.59 -4.27
N CYS A 112 -8.29 -12.93 -3.19
CA CYS A 112 -7.07 -13.71 -3.29
C CYS A 112 -7.39 -15.13 -3.72
N ASN A 113 -8.47 -15.69 -3.20
CA ASN A 113 -8.86 -17.02 -3.58
C ASN A 113 -9.22 -17.07 -5.07
N ASP A 114 -9.90 -16.06 -5.56
CA ASP A 114 -10.27 -16.03 -6.96
C ASP A 114 -9.05 -15.96 -7.86
N LYS A 115 -8.00 -15.33 -7.39
CA LYS A 115 -6.81 -15.20 -8.19
C LYS A 115 -5.80 -16.30 -8.03
N LEU A 116 -6.02 -17.20 -7.09
CA LEU A 116 -5.06 -18.24 -6.87
C LEU A 116 -4.83 -19.08 -8.10
N GLU A 117 -5.84 -19.21 -8.90
CA GLU A 117 -5.67 -20.04 -10.07
C GLU A 117 -4.85 -19.36 -11.10
N ASP A 118 -4.91 -18.07 -11.08
CA ASP A 118 -4.19 -17.38 -12.08
C ASP A 118 -2.95 -16.94 -11.61
N VAL A 119 -2.59 -17.06 -10.59
CA VAL A 119 -1.44 -16.58 -10.22
C VAL A 119 -1.13 -15.87 -9.25
N LYS A 120 -1.20 -15.38 -8.89
CA LYS A 120 -0.62 -14.69 -8.03
C LYS A 120 -1.39 -13.70 -7.50
N CYS A 121 -1.77 -13.52 -6.50
CA CYS A 121 -2.42 -12.49 -5.77
C CYS A 121 -1.46 -11.41 -5.42
#